data_e55b86ceb9706c2f072f375e3575dc1a
#
_entry.id   e55b86ceb9706c2f072f375e3575dc1a
#
_cell.length_a   1.000
_cell.length_b   1.000
_cell.length_c   1.000
_cell.angle_alpha   90.00
_cell.angle_beta   90.00
_cell.angle_gamma   90.00
#
_symmetry.space_group_name_H-M   'P 1'
#
loop_
_entity.id
_entity.type
_entity.pdbx_description
1 polymer ?
#
loop_
_entity_poly.entity_id
_entity_poly.type
_entity_poly.pdbx_seq_one_letter_code
_entity_poly.pdbx_strand_id
1 'polypeptide(L)'
;MPKISNRAVSMPASPIRKLVPYALAAKAKGTKVYHLNIGQPDIETPQTALNALKNIDLKVLEYSLSEGNLDYRKQLEKYYRSIGFNDITTDNFIVTNGGSEALNFALSVVCDSGDEIIIPEPYYANYNGFTNAIGVKVVAIPSSIDTGFALPKIEEFEKKITEKTKAILICNPGNPTGYLYTREELQ
;
A
#
# COMPACT_ATOMS: atom_id res chain seq x y z
N MET A 1 2.53 21.16 -29.56
CA MET A 1 2.20 20.96 -28.15
C MET A 1 3.06 19.85 -27.62
N PRO A 2 3.55 19.93 -26.37
CA PRO A 2 4.28 18.84 -25.78
C PRO A 2 3.38 17.60 -25.66
N LYS A 3 3.94 16.43 -25.92
CA LYS A 3 3.23 15.15 -25.74
C LYS A 3 3.35 14.69 -24.28
N ILE A 4 2.33 14.00 -23.77
CA ILE A 4 2.42 13.33 -22.47
C ILE A 4 3.41 12.19 -22.52
N SER A 5 4.03 11.84 -21.39
CA SER A 5 5.06 10.80 -21.33
C SER A 5 4.48 9.40 -21.62
N ASN A 6 5.32 8.49 -22.11
CA ASN A 6 4.93 7.10 -22.31
C ASN A 6 4.45 6.44 -21.00
N ARG A 7 5.05 6.78 -19.87
CA ARG A 7 4.60 6.32 -18.54
C ARG A 7 3.17 6.76 -18.24
N ALA A 8 2.81 8.01 -18.56
CA ALA A 8 1.43 8.49 -18.35
C ALA A 8 0.44 7.79 -19.28
N VAL A 9 0.85 7.49 -20.53
CA VAL A 9 0.03 6.73 -21.48
C VAL A 9 -0.19 5.28 -21.01
N SER A 10 0.84 4.65 -20.43
CA SER A 10 0.77 3.27 -19.93
C SER A 10 0.18 3.14 -18.53
N MET A 11 -0.14 4.26 -17.85
CA MET A 11 -0.72 4.22 -16.51
C MET A 11 -2.05 3.48 -16.51
N PRO A 12 -2.19 2.36 -15.75
CA PRO A 12 -3.43 1.61 -15.72
C PRO A 12 -4.55 2.41 -15.03
N ALA A 13 -5.74 2.38 -15.62
CA ALA A 13 -6.92 2.96 -14.97
C ALA A 13 -7.25 2.16 -13.70
N SER A 14 -7.61 2.86 -12.61
CA SER A 14 -8.02 2.21 -11.38
C SER A 14 -9.27 1.33 -11.61
N PRO A 15 -9.20 0.01 -11.37
CA PRO A 15 -10.35 -0.89 -11.53
C PRO A 15 -11.49 -0.54 -10.57
N ILE A 16 -11.18 0.07 -9.44
CA ILE A 16 -12.16 0.50 -8.43
C ILE A 16 -12.86 1.77 -8.88
N ARG A 17 -12.10 2.78 -9.31
CA ARG A 17 -12.64 4.11 -9.64
C ARG A 17 -13.43 4.15 -10.93
N LYS A 18 -13.15 3.25 -11.88
CA LYS A 18 -13.93 3.16 -13.14
C LYS A 18 -15.41 2.85 -12.92
N LEU A 19 -15.79 2.32 -11.76
CA LEU A 19 -17.19 2.03 -11.41
C LEU A 19 -17.96 3.25 -10.88
N VAL A 20 -17.27 4.32 -10.48
CA VAL A 20 -17.88 5.52 -9.89
C VAL A 20 -18.95 6.15 -10.80
N PRO A 21 -18.73 6.38 -12.11
CA PRO A 21 -19.76 6.97 -12.97
C PRO A 21 -21.05 6.14 -13.04
N TYR A 22 -20.94 4.82 -13.07
CA TYR A 22 -22.09 3.91 -13.08
C TYR A 22 -22.88 3.97 -11.76
N ALA A 23 -22.18 4.00 -10.63
CA ALA A 23 -22.80 4.15 -9.31
C ALA A 23 -23.54 5.49 -9.18
N LEU A 24 -22.93 6.59 -9.64
CA LEU A 24 -23.55 7.91 -9.64
C LEU A 24 -24.79 7.96 -10.54
N ALA A 25 -24.72 7.40 -11.75
CA ALA A 25 -25.85 7.35 -12.67
C ALA A 25 -27.02 6.51 -12.11
N ALA A 26 -26.75 5.41 -11.41
CA ALA A 26 -27.75 4.59 -10.75
C ALA A 26 -28.42 5.36 -9.59
N LYS A 27 -27.61 6.00 -8.74
CA LYS A 27 -28.11 6.85 -7.64
C LYS A 27 -28.99 8.00 -8.14
N ALA A 28 -28.61 8.65 -9.24
CA ALA A 28 -29.40 9.71 -9.85
C ALA A 28 -30.80 9.24 -10.32
N LYS A 29 -30.94 7.95 -10.60
CA LYS A 29 -32.23 7.31 -10.95
C LYS A 29 -32.98 6.76 -9.72
N GLY A 30 -32.53 7.07 -8.49
CA GLY A 30 -33.16 6.61 -7.24
C GLY A 30 -32.78 5.19 -6.84
N THR A 31 -31.86 4.53 -7.53
CA THR A 31 -31.40 3.18 -7.18
C THR A 31 -30.48 3.21 -5.97
N LYS A 32 -30.77 2.40 -4.95
CA LYS A 32 -29.86 2.20 -3.81
C LYS A 32 -28.63 1.38 -4.28
N VAL A 33 -27.43 1.97 -4.14
CA VAL A 33 -26.17 1.33 -4.54
C VAL A 33 -25.38 0.93 -3.30
N TYR A 34 -25.03 -0.35 -3.20
CA TYR A 34 -24.16 -0.90 -2.17
C TYR A 34 -22.72 -0.98 -2.71
N HIS A 35 -21.78 -0.32 -2.06
CA HIS A 35 -20.38 -0.24 -2.47
C HIS A 35 -19.58 -1.37 -1.84
N LEU A 36 -19.55 -2.55 -2.48
CA LEU A 36 -18.74 -3.70 -2.03
C LEU A 36 -17.30 -3.67 -2.55
N ASN A 37 -16.97 -2.69 -3.38
CA ASN A 37 -15.67 -2.49 -4.00
C ASN A 37 -14.78 -1.49 -3.24
N ILE A 38 -15.26 -0.92 -2.13
CA ILE A 38 -14.56 0.06 -1.31
C ILE A 38 -14.61 -0.41 0.14
N GLY A 39 -13.44 -0.60 0.75
CA GLY A 39 -13.30 -0.92 2.17
C GLY A 39 -13.47 0.34 3.05
N GLN A 40 -14.67 0.92 3.06
CA GLN A 40 -14.97 2.06 3.91
C GLN A 40 -15.31 1.57 5.32
N PRO A 41 -14.60 2.02 6.39
CA PRO A 41 -15.00 1.71 7.75
C PRO A 41 -16.41 2.21 8.06
N ASP A 42 -17.20 1.42 8.77
CA ASP A 42 -18.56 1.74 9.24
C ASP A 42 -18.66 1.85 10.77
N ILE A 43 -17.54 1.62 11.47
CA ILE A 43 -17.43 1.84 12.91
C ILE A 43 -17.00 3.28 13.23
N GLU A 44 -17.41 3.79 14.38
CA GLU A 44 -17.02 5.13 14.81
C GLU A 44 -15.51 5.23 15.06
N THR A 45 -14.93 6.35 14.63
CA THR A 45 -13.53 6.67 14.96
C THR A 45 -13.38 6.84 16.47
N PRO A 46 -12.34 6.27 17.11
CA PRO A 46 -12.13 6.39 18.53
C PRO A 46 -12.19 7.85 19.01
N GLN A 47 -13.01 8.12 20.04
CA GLN A 47 -13.22 9.47 20.54
C GLN A 47 -11.92 10.11 21.04
N THR A 48 -10.97 9.31 21.54
CA THR A 48 -9.64 9.77 21.94
C THR A 48 -8.90 10.45 20.77
N ALA A 49 -8.94 9.86 19.57
CA ALA A 49 -8.30 10.44 18.38
C ALA A 49 -9.00 11.74 17.96
N LEU A 50 -10.34 11.76 17.96
CA LEU A 50 -11.13 12.95 17.63
C LEU A 50 -10.90 14.10 18.63
N ASN A 51 -10.79 13.77 19.91
CA ASN A 51 -10.53 14.77 20.96
C ASN A 51 -9.09 15.33 20.83
N ALA A 52 -8.10 14.51 20.49
CA ALA A 52 -6.75 14.98 20.25
C ALA A 52 -6.71 16.01 19.12
N LEU A 53 -7.43 15.77 18.02
CA LEU A 53 -7.52 16.74 16.92
C LEU A 53 -8.23 18.06 17.33
N LYS A 54 -9.29 17.97 18.14
CA LYS A 54 -10.02 19.16 18.63
C LYS A 54 -9.22 20.02 19.59
N ASN A 55 -8.28 19.44 20.31
CA ASN A 55 -7.49 20.10 21.34
C ASN A 55 -6.10 20.55 20.83
N ILE A 56 -5.91 20.63 19.52
CA ILE A 56 -4.70 21.18 18.93
C ILE A 56 -4.68 22.70 19.17
N ASP A 57 -3.75 23.18 19.99
CA ASP A 57 -3.51 24.61 20.25
C ASP A 57 -2.17 25.06 19.61
N LEU A 58 -2.02 24.80 18.32
CA LEU A 58 -0.88 25.24 17.54
C LEU A 58 -1.14 26.65 16.99
N LYS A 59 -0.31 27.61 17.36
CA LYS A 59 -0.38 28.98 16.83
C LYS A 59 0.39 29.15 15.52
N VAL A 60 1.39 28.29 15.27
CA VAL A 60 2.21 28.29 14.06
C VAL A 60 2.33 26.84 13.58
N LEU A 61 2.18 26.66 12.29
CA LEU A 61 2.46 25.38 11.61
C LEU A 61 3.88 25.46 11.05
N GLU A 62 4.83 24.93 11.79
CA GLU A 62 6.24 24.89 11.40
C GLU A 62 6.51 23.71 10.45
N TYR A 63 7.61 23.79 9.70
CA TYR A 63 8.12 22.63 8.97
C TYR A 63 8.54 21.54 9.96
N SER A 64 8.15 20.31 9.68
CA SER A 64 8.68 19.16 10.42
C SER A 64 10.07 18.77 9.93
N LEU A 65 10.78 17.94 10.70
CA LEU A 65 11.99 17.28 10.24
C LEU A 65 11.69 16.43 9.01
N SER A 66 12.70 16.20 8.16
CA SER A 66 12.55 15.40 6.92
C SER A 66 12.08 13.98 7.21
N GLU A 67 12.51 13.41 8.34
CA GLU A 67 12.12 12.08 8.81
C GLU A 67 10.73 12.06 9.48
N GLY A 68 10.14 13.23 9.68
CA GLY A 68 8.88 13.40 10.37
C GLY A 68 9.03 13.81 11.84
N ASN A 69 7.90 14.12 12.48
CA ASN A 69 7.83 14.58 13.84
C ASN A 69 8.49 13.60 14.82
N LEU A 70 9.44 14.07 15.63
CA LEU A 70 10.22 13.24 16.55
C LEU A 70 9.35 12.57 17.62
N ASP A 71 8.37 13.28 18.17
CA ASP A 71 7.53 12.70 19.22
C ASP A 71 6.63 11.58 18.67
N TYR A 72 6.17 11.72 17.43
CA TYR A 72 5.46 10.65 16.75
C TYR A 72 6.36 9.43 16.50
N ARG A 73 7.61 9.63 16.05
CA ARG A 73 8.59 8.54 15.85
C ARG A 73 8.93 7.83 17.17
N LYS A 74 9.03 8.56 18.30
CA LYS A 74 9.19 7.95 19.64
C LYS A 74 8.01 7.08 20.03
N GLN A 75 6.76 7.48 19.69
CA GLN A 75 5.60 6.64 19.95
C GLN A 75 5.58 5.39 19.06
N LEU A 76 6.01 5.49 17.81
CA LEU A 76 6.20 4.34 16.93
C LEU A 76 7.27 3.38 17.49
N GLU A 77 8.41 3.88 17.92
CA GLU A 77 9.45 3.07 18.59
C GLU A 77 8.87 2.31 19.78
N LYS A 78 8.16 3.02 20.68
CA LYS A 78 7.52 2.40 21.84
C LYS A 78 6.53 1.31 21.45
N TYR A 79 5.72 1.58 20.43
CA TYR A 79 4.74 0.61 19.93
C TYR A 79 5.43 -0.64 19.37
N TYR A 80 6.39 -0.48 18.45
CA TYR A 80 7.05 -1.60 17.83
C TYR A 80 7.88 -2.43 18.82
N ARG A 81 8.53 -1.80 19.79
CA ARG A 81 9.20 -2.52 20.88
C ARG A 81 8.22 -3.32 21.73
N SER A 82 7.02 -2.81 21.98
CA SER A 82 5.99 -3.54 22.76
C SER A 82 5.49 -4.81 22.09
N ILE A 83 5.67 -4.94 20.77
CA ILE A 83 5.29 -6.11 19.98
C ILE A 83 6.49 -6.97 19.53
N GLY A 84 7.68 -6.72 20.11
CA GLY A 84 8.84 -7.61 19.99
C GLY A 84 9.98 -7.12 19.09
N PHE A 85 9.91 -5.93 18.51
CA PHE A 85 11.01 -5.35 17.72
C PHE A 85 11.97 -4.56 18.63
N ASN A 86 12.79 -5.28 19.42
CA ASN A 86 13.59 -4.68 20.48
C ASN A 86 14.71 -3.77 20.01
N ASP A 87 15.24 -3.98 18.82
CA ASP A 87 16.40 -3.25 18.29
C ASP A 87 16.01 -1.99 17.49
N ILE A 88 14.70 -1.73 17.35
CA ILE A 88 14.22 -0.58 16.59
C ILE A 88 14.36 0.71 17.41
N THR A 89 14.78 1.78 16.76
CA THR A 89 14.94 3.13 17.34
C THR A 89 14.21 4.17 16.51
N THR A 90 14.13 5.40 16.97
CA THR A 90 13.55 6.52 16.20
C THR A 90 14.19 6.70 14.84
N ASP A 91 15.47 6.34 14.66
CA ASP A 91 16.21 6.52 13.42
C ASP A 91 15.82 5.50 12.33
N ASN A 92 15.06 4.48 12.72
CA ASN A 92 14.53 3.49 11.77
C ASN A 92 13.17 3.91 11.15
N PHE A 93 12.66 5.09 11.49
CA PHE A 93 11.37 5.56 10.99
C PHE A 93 11.49 6.79 10.10
N ILE A 94 10.84 6.73 8.95
CA ILE A 94 10.54 7.87 8.10
C ILE A 94 9.03 7.99 8.01
N VAL A 95 8.48 9.14 8.40
CA VAL A 95 7.03 9.41 8.37
C VAL A 95 6.68 10.01 7.01
N THR A 96 5.65 9.46 6.39
CA THR A 96 5.17 9.86 5.06
C THR A 96 3.70 10.23 5.09
N ASN A 97 3.19 10.82 3.99
CA ASN A 97 1.76 11.10 3.81
C ASN A 97 0.98 9.79 3.48
N GLY A 98 1.03 8.84 4.43
CA GLY A 98 0.39 7.54 4.31
C GLY A 98 1.23 6.52 3.54
N GLY A 99 0.74 5.26 3.51
CA GLY A 99 1.45 4.12 2.93
C GLY A 99 1.76 4.23 1.44
N SER A 100 1.01 5.04 0.69
CA SER A 100 1.28 5.24 -0.74
C SER A 100 2.60 5.96 -1.00
N GLU A 101 2.91 6.99 -0.22
CA GLU A 101 4.20 7.68 -0.31
C GLU A 101 5.33 6.82 0.22
N ALA A 102 5.10 6.08 1.32
CA ALA A 102 6.05 5.13 1.86
C ALA A 102 6.45 4.07 0.82
N LEU A 103 5.48 3.50 0.10
CA LEU A 103 5.75 2.54 -0.96
C LEU A 103 6.53 3.15 -2.13
N ASN A 104 6.18 4.37 -2.55
CA ASN A 104 6.94 5.06 -3.60
C ASN A 104 8.39 5.30 -3.18
N PHE A 105 8.64 5.72 -1.94
CA PHE A 105 9.99 5.91 -1.43
C PHE A 105 10.76 4.59 -1.34
N ALA A 106 10.16 3.56 -0.74
CA ALA A 106 10.80 2.25 -0.62
C ALA A 106 11.17 1.66 -1.99
N LEU A 107 10.24 1.70 -2.95
CA LEU A 107 10.49 1.21 -4.30
C LEU A 107 11.55 2.05 -5.03
N SER A 108 11.54 3.38 -4.86
CA SER A 108 12.54 4.28 -5.49
C SER A 108 13.94 4.11 -4.92
N VAL A 109 14.06 3.60 -3.68
CA VAL A 109 15.37 3.31 -3.05
C VAL A 109 15.96 2.01 -3.56
N VAL A 110 15.13 1.00 -3.87
CA VAL A 110 15.61 -0.35 -4.21
C VAL A 110 15.55 -0.68 -5.71
N CYS A 111 14.83 0.13 -6.52
CA CYS A 111 14.62 -0.16 -7.94
C CYS A 111 14.99 1.03 -8.82
N ASP A 112 15.59 0.73 -9.95
CA ASP A 112 15.76 1.62 -11.11
C ASP A 112 14.63 1.41 -12.14
N SER A 113 14.50 2.37 -13.07
CA SER A 113 13.56 2.22 -14.18
C SER A 113 13.93 1.02 -15.06
N GLY A 114 13.00 0.10 -15.26
CA GLY A 114 13.20 -1.16 -15.99
C GLY A 114 13.43 -2.37 -15.10
N ASP A 115 13.62 -2.17 -13.80
CA ASP A 115 13.65 -3.27 -12.82
C ASP A 115 12.29 -3.92 -12.60
N GLU A 116 12.29 -5.05 -11.90
CA GLU A 116 11.11 -5.88 -11.66
C GLU A 116 10.92 -6.12 -10.17
N ILE A 117 9.65 -6.15 -9.75
CA ILE A 117 9.25 -6.65 -8.43
C ILE A 117 8.25 -7.78 -8.60
N ILE A 118 8.35 -8.79 -7.74
CA ILE A 118 7.42 -9.92 -7.72
C ILE A 118 6.33 -9.63 -6.69
N ILE A 119 5.06 -9.87 -7.09
CA ILE A 119 3.90 -9.68 -6.19
C ILE A 119 2.96 -10.89 -6.34
N PRO A 120 2.60 -11.60 -5.25
CA PRO A 120 1.52 -12.60 -5.28
C PRO A 120 0.17 -11.96 -5.62
N GLU A 121 -0.56 -12.55 -6.57
CA GLU A 121 -1.88 -12.12 -7.03
C GLU A 121 -3.00 -12.95 -6.36
N PRO A 122 -4.18 -12.34 -6.04
CA PRO A 122 -4.54 -10.94 -6.25
C PRO A 122 -3.91 -9.99 -5.21
N TYR A 123 -3.56 -8.78 -5.64
CA TYR A 123 -2.95 -7.78 -4.79
C TYR A 123 -3.65 -6.41 -4.91
N TYR A 124 -3.30 -5.48 -4.04
CA TYR A 124 -3.84 -4.13 -4.04
C TYR A 124 -3.58 -3.43 -5.38
N ALA A 125 -4.65 -3.09 -6.09
CA ALA A 125 -4.60 -2.61 -7.47
C ALA A 125 -3.70 -1.38 -7.69
N ASN A 126 -3.52 -0.54 -6.65
CA ASN A 126 -2.71 0.66 -6.77
C ASN A 126 -1.19 0.37 -6.83
N TYR A 127 -0.74 -0.85 -6.49
CA TYR A 127 0.68 -1.21 -6.65
C TYR A 127 1.13 -1.06 -8.12
N ASN A 128 0.27 -1.39 -9.08
CA ASN A 128 0.54 -1.14 -10.50
C ASN A 128 0.76 0.35 -10.81
N GLY A 129 0.01 1.23 -10.16
CA GLY A 129 0.17 2.68 -10.32
C GLY A 129 1.49 3.18 -9.75
N PHE A 130 1.85 2.75 -8.55
CA PHE A 130 3.10 3.14 -7.89
C PHE A 130 4.33 2.67 -8.67
N THR A 131 4.36 1.41 -9.08
CA THR A 131 5.46 0.86 -9.86
C THR A 131 5.59 1.49 -11.25
N ASN A 132 4.47 1.70 -11.94
CA ASN A 132 4.48 2.37 -13.23
C ASN A 132 4.99 3.82 -13.15
N ALA A 133 4.67 4.55 -12.07
CA ALA A 133 5.13 5.92 -11.87
C ALA A 133 6.66 6.05 -11.83
N ILE A 134 7.35 5.04 -11.33
CA ILE A 134 8.83 5.00 -11.27
C ILE A 134 9.47 4.13 -12.35
N GLY A 135 8.65 3.55 -13.25
CA GLY A 135 9.13 2.73 -14.36
C GLY A 135 9.51 1.30 -14.00
N VAL A 136 9.05 0.80 -12.86
CA VAL A 136 9.27 -0.58 -12.39
C VAL A 136 8.14 -1.48 -12.89
N LYS A 137 8.47 -2.71 -13.28
CA LYS A 137 7.52 -3.70 -13.79
C LYS A 137 7.09 -4.66 -12.67
N VAL A 138 5.79 -4.89 -12.55
CA VAL A 138 5.24 -5.95 -11.69
C VAL A 138 5.30 -7.29 -12.42
N VAL A 139 5.88 -8.28 -11.75
CA VAL A 139 5.85 -9.70 -12.14
C VAL A 139 4.93 -10.42 -11.18
N ALA A 140 3.69 -10.66 -11.61
CA ALA A 140 2.68 -11.31 -10.78
C ALA A 140 2.88 -12.83 -10.69
N ILE A 141 2.60 -13.40 -9.51
CA ILE A 141 2.48 -14.84 -9.30
C ILE A 141 1.04 -15.13 -8.85
N PRO A 142 0.22 -15.84 -9.66
CA PRO A 142 -1.16 -16.12 -9.31
C PRO A 142 -1.28 -17.00 -8.07
N SER A 143 -2.14 -16.61 -7.11
CA SER A 143 -2.71 -17.50 -6.10
C SER A 143 -4.10 -17.93 -6.50
N SER A 144 -4.57 -19.05 -5.96
CA SER A 144 -5.89 -19.62 -6.28
C SER A 144 -6.87 -19.48 -5.12
N ILE A 145 -8.14 -19.23 -5.44
CA ILE A 145 -9.23 -19.33 -4.48
C ILE A 145 -9.38 -20.75 -3.94
N ASP A 146 -9.00 -21.76 -4.71
CA ASP A 146 -9.05 -23.17 -4.28
C ASP A 146 -8.08 -23.47 -3.15
N THR A 147 -7.02 -22.67 -3.02
CA THR A 147 -6.06 -22.70 -1.89
C THR A 147 -6.35 -21.63 -0.85
N GLY A 148 -7.49 -20.94 -0.93
CA GLY A 148 -7.84 -19.83 -0.06
C GLY A 148 -6.94 -18.61 -0.23
N PHE A 149 -6.21 -18.49 -1.35
CA PHE A 149 -5.18 -17.47 -1.62
C PHE A 149 -3.92 -17.60 -0.75
N ALA A 150 -3.59 -18.82 -0.33
CA ALA A 150 -2.31 -19.13 0.29
C ALA A 150 -1.12 -18.65 -0.55
N LEU A 151 0.01 -18.41 0.09
CA LEU A 151 1.21 -17.97 -0.62
C LEU A 151 1.62 -19.04 -1.65
N PRO A 152 1.93 -18.65 -2.90
CA PRO A 152 2.45 -19.59 -3.88
C PRO A 152 3.71 -20.29 -3.40
N LYS A 153 3.94 -21.53 -3.84
CA LYS A 153 5.14 -22.28 -3.49
C LYS A 153 6.41 -21.53 -3.90
N ILE A 154 7.49 -21.74 -3.14
CA ILE A 154 8.77 -21.03 -3.37
C ILE A 154 9.31 -21.22 -4.79
N GLU A 155 9.10 -22.37 -5.40
CA GLU A 155 9.53 -22.67 -6.76
C GLU A 155 8.84 -21.77 -7.80
N GLU A 156 7.64 -21.26 -7.52
CA GLU A 156 6.96 -20.30 -8.39
C GLU A 156 7.60 -18.92 -8.33
N PHE A 157 8.15 -18.54 -7.17
CA PHE A 157 8.96 -17.32 -7.03
C PHE A 157 10.29 -17.47 -7.76
N GLU A 158 11.01 -18.57 -7.54
CA GLU A 158 12.30 -18.86 -8.16
C GLU A 158 12.23 -18.79 -9.69
N LYS A 159 11.18 -19.36 -10.31
CA LYS A 159 10.93 -19.28 -11.76
C LYS A 159 10.77 -17.86 -12.30
N LYS A 160 10.40 -16.91 -11.44
CA LYS A 160 10.13 -15.51 -11.81
C LYS A 160 11.29 -14.58 -11.51
N ILE A 161 12.27 -15.02 -10.73
CA ILE A 161 13.46 -14.23 -10.43
C ILE A 161 14.32 -14.09 -11.68
N THR A 162 14.68 -12.87 -12.01
CA THR A 162 15.60 -12.50 -13.08
C THR A 162 16.69 -11.57 -12.53
N GLU A 163 17.67 -11.21 -13.34
CA GLU A 163 18.70 -10.21 -12.99
C GLU A 163 18.09 -8.82 -12.68
N LYS A 164 16.86 -8.57 -13.16
CA LYS A 164 16.12 -7.33 -12.93
C LYS A 164 15.25 -7.36 -11.67
N THR A 165 15.08 -8.51 -11.04
CA THR A 165 14.26 -8.63 -9.83
C THR A 165 14.99 -8.00 -8.65
N LYS A 166 14.36 -6.98 -8.03
CA LYS A 166 14.93 -6.25 -6.90
C LYS A 166 14.19 -6.51 -5.57
N ALA A 167 12.92 -6.87 -5.64
CA ALA A 167 12.13 -7.08 -4.43
C ALA A 167 10.97 -8.05 -4.66
N ILE A 168 10.48 -8.60 -3.54
CA ILE A 168 9.19 -9.28 -3.44
C ILE A 168 8.33 -8.42 -2.52
N LEU A 169 7.14 -8.02 -2.99
CA LEU A 169 6.19 -7.24 -2.22
C LEU A 169 5.03 -8.13 -1.79
N ILE A 170 4.83 -8.27 -0.49
CA ILE A 170 3.69 -8.99 0.11
C ILE A 170 2.86 -8.04 0.96
N CYS A 171 1.56 -8.31 1.08
CA CYS A 171 0.63 -7.61 1.95
C CYS A 171 0.03 -8.62 2.94
N ASN A 172 0.27 -8.43 4.22
CA ASN A 172 -0.18 -9.36 5.25
C ASN A 172 -0.79 -8.63 6.45
N PRO A 173 -2.09 -8.77 6.74
CA PRO A 173 -3.11 -9.52 5.99
C PRO A 173 -3.30 -9.00 4.57
N GLY A 174 -3.67 -9.90 3.64
CA GLY A 174 -3.76 -9.63 2.21
C GLY A 174 -4.89 -8.66 1.82
N ASN A 175 -4.58 -7.70 0.96
CA ASN A 175 -5.58 -6.87 0.28
C ASN A 175 -5.59 -7.25 -1.21
N PRO A 176 -6.70 -7.79 -1.79
CA PRO A 176 -8.09 -7.72 -1.29
C PRO A 176 -8.60 -8.99 -0.59
N THR A 177 -7.81 -10.05 -0.43
CA THR A 177 -8.30 -11.38 -0.05
C THR A 177 -8.62 -11.51 1.44
N GLY A 178 -7.98 -10.71 2.31
CA GLY A 178 -8.02 -10.87 3.76
C GLY A 178 -7.23 -12.08 4.27
N TYR A 179 -6.52 -12.81 3.40
CA TYR A 179 -5.71 -13.96 3.79
C TYR A 179 -4.58 -13.53 4.73
N LEU A 180 -4.36 -14.28 5.78
CA LEU A 180 -3.26 -14.10 6.73
C LEU A 180 -2.24 -15.21 6.50
N TYR A 181 -1.07 -14.85 5.99
CA TYR A 181 0.02 -15.80 5.80
C TYR A 181 0.47 -16.42 7.10
N THR A 182 0.69 -17.73 7.10
CA THR A 182 1.21 -18.44 8.26
C THR A 182 2.70 -18.16 8.44
N ARG A 183 3.22 -18.52 9.61
CA ARG A 183 4.66 -18.39 9.88
C ARG A 183 5.47 -19.28 8.94
N GLU A 184 4.98 -20.47 8.65
CA GLU A 184 5.61 -21.47 7.77
C GLU A 184 5.67 -20.96 6.33
N GLU A 185 4.64 -20.25 5.85
CA GLU A 185 4.64 -19.62 4.51
C GLU A 185 5.64 -18.47 4.39
N LEU A 186 5.94 -17.79 5.51
CA LEU A 186 6.83 -16.62 5.52
C LEU A 186 8.29 -16.97 5.83
N GLN A 187 8.61 -18.20 6.22
CA GLN A 187 9.97 -18.73 6.51
C GLN A 187 10.57 -19.48 5.33
#